data_0ce31c6f1a5b6a22a0a20666ee51761a
#
_entry.id   0ce31c6f1a5b6a22a0a20666ee51761a
#
_cell.length_a   1.000
_cell.length_b   1.000
_cell.length_c   1.000
_cell.angle_alpha   90.00
_cell.angle_beta   90.00
_cell.angle_gamma   90.00
#
_symmetry.space_group_name_H-M   'P 1'
#
loop_
_entity.id
_entity.type
_entity.pdbx_description
1 polymer ?
#
loop_
_entity_poly.entity_id
_entity_poly.type
_entity_poly.pdbx_seq_one_letter_code
_entity_poly.pdbx_strand_id
1 'polypeptide(L)'
;MSAELTDLQLAHELEPVVEKYLNRHLSMHKPWNPHDYIPWSDGKNYYALGGQDWDPEQSKLSDVAQVAMVQNLVTEDNLPSYHREIAMNFGMDGAWGQWINRWTAEENRHGIALRDYLVVTRSVDPVELEKLRIEVVNRGFSPGQNHQGDYFAESLTHSVIYVSFQELATRISHRNTGKACNDPIADQLMGKISADENLHMIFYRDVSEVAFDLTPNQAMKSLHLILHHFQMPGFQVPEFRRKAVAIAVGGVYDPRIHLDEVVMPVLKKWRIFEREDFTGEGAKMRDELAVLVKELELACDKFEVSKQRQLEREARTGKKVTANELHKTAGKLAMSRR
;
A
#
# COMPACT_ATOMS: atom_id res chain seq x y z
N MET A 1 8.20 -26.70 -22.97
CA MET A 1 8.35 -25.27 -22.68
C MET A 1 7.04 -24.62 -23.06
N SER A 2 6.24 -24.13 -22.11
CA SER A 2 5.10 -23.27 -22.43
C SER A 2 5.63 -22.03 -23.12
N ALA A 3 5.07 -21.66 -24.27
CA ALA A 3 5.46 -20.44 -24.97
C ALA A 3 5.12 -19.25 -24.06
N GLU A 4 6.02 -18.27 -23.98
CA GLU A 4 5.70 -17.00 -23.33
C GLU A 4 4.57 -16.33 -24.12
N LEU A 5 3.55 -15.84 -23.40
CA LEU A 5 2.45 -15.08 -23.99
C LEU A 5 2.84 -13.59 -24.02
N THR A 6 2.46 -12.91 -25.10
CA THR A 6 2.46 -11.45 -25.06
C THR A 6 1.40 -10.94 -24.10
N ASP A 7 1.54 -9.70 -23.59
CA ASP A 7 0.56 -9.12 -22.68
C ASP A 7 -0.86 -9.10 -23.27
N LEU A 8 -0.98 -8.83 -24.57
CA LEU A 8 -2.29 -8.86 -25.26
C LEU A 8 -2.89 -10.28 -25.29
N GLN A 9 -2.07 -11.30 -25.55
CA GLN A 9 -2.54 -12.69 -25.52
C GLN A 9 -2.94 -13.11 -24.11
N LEU A 10 -2.13 -12.74 -23.11
CA LEU A 10 -2.43 -13.05 -21.71
C LEU A 10 -3.68 -12.31 -21.23
N ALA A 11 -3.85 -11.04 -21.59
CA ALA A 11 -5.06 -10.27 -21.29
C ALA A 11 -6.31 -10.95 -21.85
N HIS A 12 -6.24 -11.45 -23.09
CA HIS A 12 -7.35 -12.16 -23.73
C HIS A 12 -7.66 -13.49 -23.01
N GLU A 13 -6.63 -14.28 -22.65
CA GLU A 13 -6.83 -15.53 -21.92
C GLU A 13 -7.38 -15.32 -20.50
N LEU A 14 -7.04 -14.21 -19.86
CA LEU A 14 -7.53 -13.83 -18.54
C LEU A 14 -8.91 -13.18 -18.55
N GLU A 15 -9.41 -12.67 -19.68
CA GLU A 15 -10.68 -11.94 -19.77
C GLU A 15 -11.86 -12.66 -19.07
N PRO A 16 -12.11 -13.98 -19.30
CA PRO A 16 -13.18 -14.69 -18.61
C PRO A 16 -12.97 -14.80 -17.10
N VAL A 17 -11.71 -14.83 -16.66
CA VAL A 17 -11.33 -14.88 -15.25
C VAL A 17 -11.61 -13.54 -14.59
N VAL A 18 -11.26 -12.45 -15.26
CA VAL A 18 -11.52 -11.09 -14.83
C VAL A 18 -13.02 -10.85 -14.68
N GLU A 19 -13.82 -11.25 -15.69
CA GLU A 19 -15.28 -11.16 -15.62
C GLU A 19 -15.84 -11.92 -14.41
N LYS A 20 -15.37 -13.14 -14.19
CA LYS A 20 -15.78 -13.95 -13.04
C LYS A 20 -15.50 -13.26 -11.71
N TYR A 21 -14.30 -12.71 -11.54
CA TYR A 21 -13.91 -12.07 -10.28
C TYR A 21 -14.48 -10.65 -10.11
N LEU A 22 -14.72 -9.93 -11.21
CA LEU A 22 -15.52 -8.70 -11.22
C LEU A 22 -16.94 -8.96 -10.70
N ASN A 23 -17.61 -9.97 -11.24
CA ASN A 23 -18.97 -10.34 -10.82
C ASN A 23 -19.00 -10.76 -9.35
N ARG A 24 -17.97 -11.48 -8.88
CA ARG A 24 -17.81 -11.82 -7.45
C ARG A 24 -17.65 -10.55 -6.60
N HIS A 25 -16.77 -9.64 -7.00
CA HIS A 25 -16.56 -8.37 -6.31
C HIS A 25 -17.86 -7.60 -6.17
N LEU A 26 -18.59 -7.40 -7.28
CA LEU A 26 -19.86 -6.70 -7.29
C LEU A 26 -20.92 -7.34 -6.38
N SER A 27 -20.94 -8.67 -6.29
CA SER A 27 -21.87 -9.41 -5.43
C SER A 27 -21.54 -9.31 -3.93
N MET A 28 -20.27 -9.12 -3.58
CA MET A 28 -19.79 -9.07 -2.20
C MET A 28 -19.65 -7.64 -1.66
N HIS A 29 -19.50 -6.67 -2.55
CA HIS A 29 -19.34 -5.27 -2.17
C HIS A 29 -20.56 -4.76 -1.41
N LYS A 30 -20.30 -4.10 -0.27
CA LYS A 30 -21.34 -3.43 0.53
C LYS A 30 -21.22 -1.93 0.33
N PRO A 31 -22.20 -1.28 -0.32
CA PRO A 31 -22.17 0.15 -0.53
C PRO A 31 -22.02 0.93 0.78
N TRP A 32 -21.20 1.96 0.75
CA TRP A 32 -21.08 2.94 1.81
C TRP A 32 -20.74 4.30 1.22
N ASN A 33 -21.01 5.36 1.97
CA ASN A 33 -20.82 6.73 1.49
C ASN A 33 -19.91 7.49 2.45
N PRO A 34 -18.93 8.28 1.95
CA PRO A 34 -18.03 9.07 2.78
C PRO A 34 -18.73 9.94 3.81
N HIS A 35 -19.84 10.60 3.42
CA HIS A 35 -20.55 11.51 4.32
C HIS A 35 -21.15 10.84 5.58
N ASP A 36 -21.35 9.52 5.59
CA ASP A 36 -21.83 8.79 6.75
C ASP A 36 -20.74 8.58 7.82
N TYR A 37 -19.47 8.79 7.46
CA TYR A 37 -18.31 8.54 8.30
C TYR A 37 -17.48 9.80 8.59
N ILE A 38 -17.99 10.97 8.28
CA ILE A 38 -17.34 12.25 8.57
C ILE A 38 -18.19 13.02 9.58
N PRO A 39 -17.59 13.49 10.69
CA PRO A 39 -18.30 14.22 11.72
C PRO A 39 -18.54 15.68 11.31
N TRP A 40 -19.38 15.91 10.32
CA TRP A 40 -19.64 17.22 9.70
C TRP A 40 -20.02 18.31 10.71
N SER A 41 -20.72 17.94 11.80
CA SER A 41 -21.11 18.84 12.88
C SER A 41 -19.92 19.39 13.69
N ASP A 42 -18.76 18.71 13.63
CA ASP A 42 -17.53 19.17 14.32
C ASP A 42 -16.77 20.18 13.47
N GLY A 43 -17.12 20.32 12.19
CA GLY A 43 -16.52 21.25 11.25
C GLY A 43 -16.72 22.70 11.66
N LYS A 44 -15.67 23.52 11.52
CA LYS A 44 -15.69 24.96 11.81
C LYS A 44 -15.09 25.69 10.62
N ASN A 45 -15.61 26.91 10.36
CA ASN A 45 -15.03 27.78 9.35
C ASN A 45 -13.57 28.12 9.67
N TYR A 46 -12.76 28.24 8.63
CA TYR A 46 -11.43 28.83 8.68
C TYR A 46 -11.52 30.35 8.49
N TYR A 47 -10.41 31.06 8.67
CA TYR A 47 -10.35 32.53 8.68
C TYR A 47 -11.06 33.20 7.49
N ALA A 48 -10.89 32.68 6.29
CA ALA A 48 -11.50 33.24 5.08
C ALA A 48 -13.04 33.26 5.10
N LEU A 49 -13.68 32.45 5.93
CA LEU A 49 -15.11 32.40 6.16
C LEU A 49 -15.50 32.90 7.56
N GLY A 50 -14.64 33.72 8.17
CA GLY A 50 -14.89 34.35 9.48
C GLY A 50 -14.66 33.44 10.69
N GLY A 51 -13.97 32.31 10.50
CA GLY A 51 -13.58 31.41 11.57
C GLY A 51 -12.14 31.59 12.02
N GLN A 52 -11.55 30.55 12.56
CA GLN A 52 -10.18 30.51 13.09
C GLN A 52 -9.32 29.55 12.25
N ASP A 53 -8.09 29.95 11.95
CA ASP A 53 -7.13 29.07 11.30
C ASP A 53 -6.71 27.92 12.20
N TRP A 54 -6.08 26.93 11.59
CA TRP A 54 -5.63 25.74 12.29
C TRP A 54 -4.52 26.06 13.30
N ASP A 55 -4.57 25.34 14.41
CA ASP A 55 -3.56 25.35 15.47
C ASP A 55 -3.27 23.90 15.89
N PRO A 56 -2.00 23.51 16.17
CA PRO A 56 -1.64 22.15 16.56
C PRO A 56 -2.41 21.59 17.76
N GLU A 57 -2.84 22.44 18.70
CA GLU A 57 -3.60 22.01 19.87
C GLU A 57 -5.04 21.57 19.53
N GLN A 58 -5.51 21.83 18.33
CA GLN A 58 -6.83 21.39 17.87
C GLN A 58 -6.86 19.90 17.49
N SER A 59 -5.71 19.31 17.16
CA SER A 59 -5.64 17.90 16.82
C SER A 59 -5.84 17.01 18.04
N LYS A 60 -6.75 16.06 17.91
CA LYS A 60 -6.98 15.01 18.91
C LYS A 60 -6.17 13.74 18.62
N LEU A 61 -5.56 13.65 17.44
CA LEU A 61 -4.77 12.49 17.03
C LEU A 61 -3.34 12.57 17.60
N SER A 62 -2.79 11.43 17.98
CA SER A 62 -1.37 11.33 18.29
C SER A 62 -0.50 11.59 17.04
N ASP A 63 0.76 11.97 17.24
CA ASP A 63 1.71 12.22 16.13
C ASP A 63 1.80 11.03 15.17
N VAL A 64 1.81 9.80 15.71
CA VAL A 64 1.85 8.58 14.89
C VAL A 64 0.57 8.42 14.08
N ALA A 65 -0.60 8.67 14.67
CA ALA A 65 -1.88 8.57 13.97
C ALA A 65 -2.00 9.64 12.88
N GLN A 66 -1.56 10.88 13.14
CA GLN A 66 -1.53 11.94 12.14
C GLN A 66 -0.64 11.54 10.94
N VAL A 67 0.59 11.09 11.22
CA VAL A 67 1.54 10.67 10.18
C VAL A 67 0.98 9.50 9.37
N ALA A 68 0.37 8.51 10.02
CA ALA A 68 -0.20 7.34 9.35
C ALA A 68 -1.42 7.72 8.48
N MET A 69 -2.33 8.56 8.99
CA MET A 69 -3.49 9.05 8.24
C MET A 69 -3.08 9.86 7.01
N VAL A 70 -2.11 10.78 7.16
CA VAL A 70 -1.58 11.56 6.04
C VAL A 70 -0.88 10.66 5.03
N GLN A 71 -0.10 9.66 5.48
CA GLN A 71 0.56 8.72 4.58
C GLN A 71 -0.46 7.90 3.78
N ASN A 72 -1.52 7.41 4.42
CA ASN A 72 -2.60 6.72 3.73
C ASN A 72 -3.29 7.65 2.71
N LEU A 73 -3.65 8.88 3.11
CA LEU A 73 -4.27 9.83 2.19
C LEU A 73 -3.41 10.10 0.93
N VAL A 74 -2.11 10.36 1.08
CA VAL A 74 -1.27 10.65 -0.09
C VAL A 74 -1.01 9.39 -0.94
N THR A 75 -1.17 8.20 -0.38
CA THR A 75 -1.21 6.95 -1.15
C THR A 75 -2.44 6.94 -2.05
N GLU A 76 -3.63 7.19 -1.50
CA GLU A 76 -4.88 7.28 -2.25
C GLU A 76 -4.87 8.41 -3.31
N ASP A 77 -4.28 9.56 -2.99
CA ASP A 77 -4.18 10.70 -3.92
C ASP A 77 -3.30 10.42 -5.15
N ASN A 78 -2.46 9.38 -5.13
CA ASN A 78 -1.72 8.93 -6.31
C ASN A 78 -2.57 8.14 -7.32
N LEU A 79 -3.87 7.97 -7.08
CA LEU A 79 -4.80 7.29 -7.96
C LEU A 79 -4.67 7.66 -9.46
N PRO A 80 -4.45 8.93 -9.87
CA PRO A 80 -4.25 9.26 -11.28
C PRO A 80 -3.07 8.50 -11.92
N SER A 81 -1.98 8.28 -11.17
CA SER A 81 -0.83 7.51 -11.63
C SER A 81 -1.16 6.02 -11.73
N TYR A 82 -1.82 5.46 -10.72
CA TYR A 82 -2.22 4.04 -10.71
C TYR A 82 -3.21 3.73 -11.82
N HIS A 83 -4.24 4.58 -11.96
CA HIS A 83 -5.23 4.42 -13.04
C HIS A 83 -4.54 4.40 -14.40
N ARG A 84 -3.61 5.33 -14.66
CA ARG A 84 -2.85 5.37 -15.91
C ARG A 84 -2.08 4.07 -16.14
N GLU A 85 -1.30 3.62 -15.18
CA GLU A 85 -0.47 2.41 -15.31
C GLU A 85 -1.33 1.16 -15.56
N ILE A 86 -2.39 0.99 -14.78
CA ILE A 86 -3.31 -0.14 -14.92
C ILE A 86 -4.05 -0.07 -16.28
N ALA A 87 -4.54 1.11 -16.69
CA ALA A 87 -5.25 1.27 -17.95
C ALA A 87 -4.35 1.00 -19.17
N MET A 88 -3.07 1.36 -19.09
CA MET A 88 -2.09 1.08 -20.15
C MET A 88 -1.79 -0.42 -20.28
N ASN A 89 -1.74 -1.15 -19.16
CA ASN A 89 -1.36 -2.56 -19.14
C ASN A 89 -2.55 -3.51 -19.38
N PHE A 90 -3.77 -3.13 -18.95
CA PHE A 90 -4.94 -4.02 -19.00
C PHE A 90 -5.87 -3.67 -20.18
N GLY A 91 -5.78 -2.47 -20.74
CA GLY A 91 -6.77 -1.93 -21.66
C GLY A 91 -8.02 -1.40 -20.95
N MET A 92 -8.90 -0.76 -21.71
CA MET A 92 -10.12 -0.11 -21.19
C MET A 92 -11.41 -0.75 -21.71
N ASP A 93 -11.30 -1.88 -22.39
CA ASP A 93 -12.44 -2.61 -22.97
C ASP A 93 -12.82 -3.84 -22.13
N GLY A 94 -14.00 -4.40 -22.39
CA GLY A 94 -14.46 -5.65 -21.83
C GLY A 94 -14.54 -5.66 -20.30
N ALA A 95 -14.24 -6.79 -19.70
CA ALA A 95 -14.25 -6.97 -18.25
C ALA A 95 -13.08 -6.22 -17.56
N TRP A 96 -11.93 -6.11 -18.23
CA TRP A 96 -10.81 -5.31 -17.74
C TRP A 96 -11.18 -3.84 -17.59
N GLY A 97 -11.78 -3.22 -18.60
CA GLY A 97 -12.22 -1.83 -18.54
C GLY A 97 -13.29 -1.59 -17.48
N GLN A 98 -14.24 -2.53 -17.34
CA GLN A 98 -15.24 -2.46 -16.28
C GLN A 98 -14.62 -2.54 -14.89
N TRP A 99 -13.64 -3.42 -14.69
CA TRP A 99 -12.90 -3.53 -13.43
C TRP A 99 -12.15 -2.25 -13.10
N ILE A 100 -11.37 -1.72 -14.06
CA ILE A 100 -10.58 -0.49 -13.85
C ILE A 100 -11.48 0.66 -13.43
N ASN A 101 -12.59 0.87 -14.14
CA ASN A 101 -13.54 1.94 -13.82
C ASN A 101 -14.16 1.76 -12.44
N ARG A 102 -14.51 0.53 -12.08
CA ARG A 102 -15.08 0.22 -10.76
C ARG A 102 -14.08 0.43 -9.64
N TRP A 103 -12.89 -0.13 -9.76
CA TRP A 103 -11.80 0.03 -8.81
C TRP A 103 -11.42 1.50 -8.62
N THR A 104 -11.21 2.24 -9.71
CA THR A 104 -10.89 3.68 -9.65
C THR A 104 -11.96 4.49 -8.91
N ALA A 105 -13.24 4.17 -9.09
CA ALA A 105 -14.32 4.87 -8.39
C ALA A 105 -14.32 4.58 -6.88
N GLU A 106 -13.93 3.39 -6.48
CA GLU A 106 -13.81 3.00 -5.07
C GLU A 106 -12.59 3.65 -4.40
N GLU A 107 -11.41 3.62 -5.05
CA GLU A 107 -10.18 4.29 -4.61
C GLU A 107 -10.36 5.81 -4.45
N ASN A 108 -10.97 6.46 -5.44
CA ASN A 108 -11.25 7.89 -5.36
C ASN A 108 -12.10 8.26 -4.13
N ARG A 109 -13.03 7.39 -3.75
CA ARG A 109 -13.84 7.56 -2.53
C ARG A 109 -13.00 7.52 -1.26
N HIS A 110 -11.96 6.68 -1.20
CA HIS A 110 -11.04 6.56 -0.06
C HIS A 110 -10.31 7.89 0.17
N GLY A 111 -9.68 8.45 -0.86
CA GLY A 111 -8.99 9.73 -0.78
C GLY A 111 -9.90 10.88 -0.33
N ILE A 112 -11.12 10.97 -0.88
CA ILE A 112 -12.13 11.96 -0.46
C ILE A 112 -12.45 11.83 1.02
N ALA A 113 -12.75 10.61 1.49
CA ALA A 113 -13.14 10.38 2.86
C ALA A 113 -12.02 10.67 3.87
N LEU A 114 -10.79 10.26 3.56
CA LEU A 114 -9.63 10.53 4.41
C LEU A 114 -9.34 12.03 4.52
N ARG A 115 -9.34 12.74 3.38
CA ARG A 115 -9.15 14.18 3.36
C ARG A 115 -10.22 14.91 4.16
N ASP A 116 -11.47 14.57 3.95
CA ASP A 116 -12.58 15.24 4.62
C ASP A 116 -12.54 14.99 6.13
N TYR A 117 -12.24 13.78 6.57
CA TYR A 117 -12.03 13.49 7.99
C TYR A 117 -10.93 14.38 8.59
N LEU A 118 -9.74 14.42 7.99
CA LEU A 118 -8.61 15.19 8.49
C LEU A 118 -8.90 16.68 8.59
N VAL A 119 -9.59 17.24 7.60
CA VAL A 119 -9.90 18.69 7.53
C VAL A 119 -11.05 19.06 8.48
N VAL A 120 -12.13 18.27 8.50
CA VAL A 120 -13.31 18.54 9.35
C VAL A 120 -12.97 18.42 10.83
N THR A 121 -12.19 17.41 11.20
CA THR A 121 -11.75 17.19 12.59
C THR A 121 -10.58 18.08 13.01
N ARG A 122 -10.03 18.89 12.10
CA ARG A 122 -8.82 19.71 12.33
C ARG A 122 -7.63 18.88 12.83
N SER A 123 -7.52 17.66 12.36
CA SER A 123 -6.47 16.74 12.80
C SER A 123 -5.08 17.10 12.28
N VAL A 124 -4.99 17.88 11.21
CA VAL A 124 -3.73 18.32 10.59
C VAL A 124 -3.87 19.75 10.05
N ASP A 125 -2.74 20.42 9.78
CA ASP A 125 -2.73 21.70 9.07
C ASP A 125 -3.25 21.51 7.64
N PRO A 126 -4.40 22.09 7.27
CA PRO A 126 -4.99 21.88 5.95
C PRO A 126 -4.18 22.53 4.83
N VAL A 127 -3.39 23.59 5.13
CA VAL A 127 -2.53 24.26 4.16
C VAL A 127 -1.32 23.40 3.82
N GLU A 128 -0.66 22.86 4.82
CA GLU A 128 0.48 21.95 4.61
C GLU A 128 0.02 20.62 4.00
N LEU A 129 -1.15 20.12 4.38
CA LEU A 129 -1.75 18.94 3.77
C LEU A 129 -1.97 19.14 2.27
N GLU A 130 -2.56 20.26 1.85
CA GLU A 130 -2.85 20.53 0.43
C GLU A 130 -1.56 20.70 -0.39
N LYS A 131 -0.55 21.39 0.15
CA LYS A 131 0.78 21.50 -0.48
C LYS A 131 1.39 20.12 -0.72
N LEU A 132 1.35 19.24 0.30
CA LEU A 132 1.88 17.88 0.21
C LEU A 132 1.14 17.06 -0.84
N ARG A 133 -0.20 17.11 -0.87
CA ARG A 133 -1.03 16.40 -1.85
C ARG A 133 -0.69 16.81 -3.28
N ILE A 134 -0.62 18.12 -3.55
CA ILE A 134 -0.21 18.65 -4.85
C ILE A 134 1.20 18.16 -5.23
N GLU A 135 2.15 18.22 -4.29
CA GLU A 135 3.52 17.78 -4.54
C GLU A 135 3.60 16.29 -4.92
N VAL A 136 2.90 15.44 -4.17
CA VAL A 136 2.90 13.99 -4.39
C VAL A 136 2.25 13.63 -5.72
N VAL A 137 1.09 14.20 -6.04
CA VAL A 137 0.40 13.95 -7.31
C VAL A 137 1.22 14.44 -8.50
N ASN A 138 1.89 15.61 -8.38
CA ASN A 138 2.75 16.14 -9.43
C ASN A 138 3.97 15.25 -9.71
N ARG A 139 4.50 14.58 -8.70
CA ARG A 139 5.61 13.63 -8.88
C ARG A 139 5.16 12.35 -9.56
N GLY A 140 3.89 11.96 -9.35
CA GLY A 140 3.35 10.70 -9.82
C GLY A 140 3.96 9.49 -9.12
N PHE A 141 3.57 8.31 -9.56
CA PHE A 141 4.10 7.03 -9.09
C PHE A 141 4.07 6.01 -10.23
N SER A 142 5.13 5.25 -10.36
CA SER A 142 5.18 4.08 -11.23
C SER A 142 5.81 2.91 -10.48
N PRO A 143 5.12 1.77 -10.34
CA PRO A 143 5.65 0.59 -9.66
C PRO A 143 6.85 -0.03 -10.35
N GLY A 144 7.03 0.23 -11.66
CA GLY A 144 8.16 -0.23 -12.45
C GLY A 144 9.43 0.64 -12.30
N GLN A 145 9.38 1.73 -11.56
CA GLN A 145 10.51 2.63 -11.39
C GLN A 145 11.28 2.32 -10.10
N ASN A 146 12.59 2.06 -10.22
CA ASN A 146 13.44 1.92 -9.04
C ASN A 146 13.90 3.27 -8.48
N HIS A 147 14.62 3.25 -7.34
CA HIS A 147 15.18 4.45 -6.72
C HIS A 147 16.19 5.22 -7.56
N GLN A 148 16.73 4.62 -8.61
CA GLN A 148 17.72 5.20 -9.52
C GLN A 148 17.07 5.77 -10.77
N GLY A 149 15.75 5.62 -10.93
CA GLY A 149 14.99 6.07 -12.09
C GLY A 149 14.98 5.08 -13.26
N ASP A 150 15.56 3.88 -13.08
CA ASP A 150 15.47 2.83 -14.08
C ASP A 150 14.09 2.20 -14.09
N TYR A 151 13.51 2.02 -15.28
CA TYR A 151 12.23 1.32 -15.42
C TYR A 151 12.48 -0.17 -15.61
N PHE A 152 11.81 -0.99 -14.79
CA PHE A 152 11.60 -2.39 -15.12
C PHE A 152 10.56 -2.45 -16.24
N ALA A 153 10.70 -3.40 -17.16
CA ALA A 153 9.69 -3.61 -18.17
C ALA A 153 8.35 -3.94 -17.49
N GLU A 154 7.45 -2.97 -17.50
CA GLU A 154 6.10 -3.17 -17.02
C GLU A 154 5.39 -4.13 -17.95
N SER A 155 4.65 -5.07 -17.36
CA SER A 155 3.85 -6.05 -18.08
C SER A 155 2.55 -6.26 -17.34
N LEU A 156 1.59 -6.86 -18.01
CA LEU A 156 0.32 -7.23 -17.38
C LEU A 156 0.55 -8.09 -16.15
N THR A 157 1.44 -9.10 -16.21
CA THR A 157 1.79 -9.93 -15.05
C THR A 157 2.42 -9.13 -13.92
N HIS A 158 3.29 -8.19 -14.23
CA HIS A 158 3.90 -7.31 -13.23
C HIS A 158 2.82 -6.50 -12.50
N SER A 159 1.92 -5.86 -13.26
CA SER A 159 0.88 -5.01 -12.69
C SER A 159 -0.10 -5.78 -11.81
N VAL A 160 -0.65 -6.93 -12.24
CA VAL A 160 -1.60 -7.70 -11.41
C VAL A 160 -0.95 -8.27 -10.15
N ILE A 161 0.31 -8.73 -10.24
CA ILE A 161 1.06 -9.26 -9.11
C ILE A 161 1.40 -8.14 -8.12
N TYR A 162 1.91 -6.99 -8.60
CA TYR A 162 2.24 -5.85 -7.75
C TYR A 162 1.01 -5.37 -6.96
N VAL A 163 -0.11 -5.15 -7.64
CA VAL A 163 -1.34 -4.65 -7.00
C VAL A 163 -1.88 -5.65 -5.97
N SER A 164 -1.69 -6.96 -6.16
CA SER A 164 -2.05 -7.96 -5.14
C SER A 164 -1.37 -7.73 -3.79
N PHE A 165 -0.10 -7.35 -3.78
CA PHE A 165 0.65 -7.03 -2.56
C PHE A 165 0.30 -5.63 -2.04
N GLN A 166 0.15 -4.67 -2.93
CA GLN A 166 -0.18 -3.29 -2.56
C GLN A 166 -1.53 -3.21 -1.86
N GLU A 167 -2.59 -3.80 -2.41
CA GLU A 167 -3.93 -3.81 -1.83
C GLU A 167 -3.98 -4.52 -0.46
N LEU A 168 -3.21 -5.61 -0.30
CA LEU A 168 -3.12 -6.26 1.00
C LEU A 168 -2.37 -5.41 2.02
N ALA A 169 -1.33 -4.72 1.59
CA ALA A 169 -0.58 -3.82 2.45
C ALA A 169 -1.41 -2.59 2.87
N THR A 170 -2.16 -1.97 1.94
CA THR A 170 -3.06 -0.85 2.24
C THR A 170 -4.20 -1.28 3.15
N ARG A 171 -4.82 -2.44 2.91
CA ARG A 171 -5.82 -3.02 3.82
C ARG A 171 -5.33 -3.05 5.27
N ILE A 172 -4.13 -3.56 5.49
CA ILE A 172 -3.56 -3.69 6.85
C ILE A 172 -3.20 -2.32 7.42
N SER A 173 -2.58 -1.47 6.61
CA SER A 173 -2.22 -0.10 7.00
C SER A 173 -3.46 0.68 7.42
N HIS A 174 -4.51 0.70 6.62
CA HIS A 174 -5.77 1.37 6.95
C HIS A 174 -6.38 0.85 8.25
N ARG A 175 -6.49 -0.48 8.39
CA ARG A 175 -7.08 -1.07 9.59
C ARG A 175 -6.31 -0.72 10.87
N ASN A 176 -4.99 -0.78 10.82
CA ASN A 176 -4.14 -0.48 11.96
C ASN A 176 -4.08 1.03 12.25
N THR A 177 -4.10 1.88 11.23
CA THR A 177 -4.20 3.34 11.38
C THR A 177 -5.50 3.72 12.09
N GLY A 178 -6.65 3.15 11.71
CA GLY A 178 -7.92 3.38 12.39
C GLY A 178 -7.84 3.11 13.89
N LYS A 179 -7.26 1.98 14.28
CA LYS A 179 -7.02 1.64 15.69
C LYS A 179 -6.09 2.64 16.39
N ALA A 180 -5.01 3.07 15.70
CA ALA A 180 -4.03 3.99 16.26
C ALA A 180 -4.59 5.41 16.48
N CYS A 181 -5.63 5.80 15.75
CA CYS A 181 -6.31 7.08 15.94
C CYS A 181 -6.99 7.20 17.30
N ASN A 182 -7.35 6.09 17.94
CA ASN A 182 -8.12 6.07 19.19
C ASN A 182 -9.38 6.96 19.13
N ASP A 183 -9.98 7.03 17.95
CA ASP A 183 -11.21 7.75 17.61
C ASP A 183 -12.19 6.76 16.96
N PRO A 184 -13.39 6.55 17.54
CA PRO A 184 -14.37 5.61 17.01
C PRO A 184 -14.80 5.91 15.55
N ILE A 185 -14.84 7.18 15.16
CA ILE A 185 -15.22 7.60 13.81
C ILE A 185 -14.09 7.22 12.82
N ALA A 186 -12.85 7.57 13.16
CA ALA A 186 -11.69 7.16 12.36
C ALA A 186 -11.60 5.63 12.24
N ASP A 187 -11.81 4.89 13.34
CA ASP A 187 -11.76 3.42 13.32
C ASP A 187 -12.84 2.82 12.39
N GLN A 188 -14.04 3.38 12.40
CA GLN A 188 -15.13 2.94 11.51
C GLN A 188 -14.82 3.28 10.04
N LEU A 189 -14.38 4.52 9.74
CA LEU A 189 -14.00 4.95 8.40
C LEU A 189 -12.91 4.06 7.82
N MET A 190 -11.80 3.92 8.55
CA MET A 190 -10.67 3.10 8.13
C MET A 190 -11.02 1.61 8.00
N GLY A 191 -11.99 1.15 8.80
CA GLY A 191 -12.56 -0.19 8.67
C GLY A 191 -13.34 -0.39 7.37
N LYS A 192 -14.03 0.64 6.87
CA LYS A 192 -14.73 0.59 5.56
C LYS A 192 -13.74 0.55 4.40
N ILE A 193 -12.76 1.46 4.41
CA ILE A 193 -11.69 1.47 3.41
C ILE A 193 -10.97 0.11 3.39
N SER A 194 -10.52 -0.36 4.54
CA SER A 194 -9.87 -1.69 4.68
C SER A 194 -10.73 -2.86 4.16
N ALA A 195 -12.05 -2.76 4.20
CA ALA A 195 -12.93 -3.78 3.65
C ALA A 195 -12.98 -3.74 2.12
N ASP A 196 -12.95 -2.56 1.50
CA ASP A 196 -12.84 -2.39 0.05
C ASP A 196 -11.48 -2.91 -0.44
N GLU A 197 -10.37 -2.50 0.19
CA GLU A 197 -9.02 -2.99 -0.09
C GLU A 197 -8.91 -4.52 -0.06
N ASN A 198 -9.62 -5.16 0.89
CA ASN A 198 -9.67 -6.62 0.94
C ASN A 198 -10.35 -7.23 -0.30
N LEU A 199 -11.39 -6.60 -0.84
CA LEU A 199 -12.05 -7.07 -2.05
C LEU A 199 -11.20 -6.83 -3.30
N HIS A 200 -10.50 -5.70 -3.37
CA HIS A 200 -9.53 -5.40 -4.42
C HIS A 200 -8.39 -6.43 -4.41
N MET A 201 -7.79 -6.66 -3.26
CA MET A 201 -6.74 -7.67 -3.08
C MET A 201 -7.19 -9.06 -3.55
N ILE A 202 -8.39 -9.48 -3.16
CA ILE A 202 -8.92 -10.79 -3.58
C ILE A 202 -9.03 -10.87 -5.10
N PHE A 203 -9.49 -9.82 -5.76
CA PHE A 203 -9.57 -9.77 -7.22
C PHE A 203 -8.17 -9.95 -7.85
N TYR A 204 -7.23 -9.07 -7.53
CA TYR A 204 -5.89 -9.09 -8.14
C TYR A 204 -5.14 -10.37 -7.83
N ARG A 205 -5.20 -10.85 -6.59
CA ARG A 205 -4.55 -12.09 -6.16
C ARG A 205 -5.09 -13.32 -6.90
N ASP A 206 -6.40 -13.41 -7.06
CA ASP A 206 -7.03 -14.58 -7.69
C ASP A 206 -6.87 -14.54 -9.24
N VAL A 207 -6.79 -13.35 -9.86
CA VAL A 207 -6.39 -13.20 -11.28
C VAL A 207 -4.92 -13.57 -11.46
N SER A 208 -4.03 -13.13 -10.55
CA SER A 208 -2.62 -13.50 -10.59
C SER A 208 -2.38 -14.99 -10.46
N GLU A 209 -3.17 -15.71 -9.64
CA GLU A 209 -3.09 -17.16 -9.51
C GLU A 209 -3.27 -17.85 -10.89
N VAL A 210 -4.23 -17.41 -11.68
CA VAL A 210 -4.46 -17.95 -13.04
C VAL A 210 -3.35 -17.51 -14.01
N ALA A 211 -2.79 -16.29 -13.85
CA ALA A 211 -1.64 -15.88 -14.65
C ALA A 211 -0.40 -16.78 -14.37
N PHE A 212 -0.19 -17.22 -13.12
CA PHE A 212 0.82 -18.23 -12.81
C PHE A 212 0.54 -19.57 -13.45
N ASP A 213 -0.73 -19.98 -13.58
CA ASP A 213 -1.08 -21.25 -14.23
C ASP A 213 -0.86 -21.21 -15.75
N LEU A 214 -1.10 -20.05 -16.38
CA LEU A 214 -0.92 -19.85 -17.82
C LEU A 214 0.54 -19.63 -18.22
N THR A 215 1.28 -18.82 -17.44
CA THR A 215 2.62 -18.35 -17.75
C THR A 215 3.55 -18.41 -16.53
N PRO A 216 3.83 -19.62 -15.98
CA PRO A 216 4.51 -19.76 -14.68
C PRO A 216 5.86 -19.03 -14.60
N ASN A 217 6.72 -19.18 -15.61
CA ASN A 217 8.05 -18.57 -15.59
C ASN A 217 8.00 -17.04 -15.77
N GLN A 218 7.07 -16.53 -16.59
CA GLN A 218 6.87 -15.09 -16.80
C GLN A 218 6.32 -14.44 -15.52
N ALA A 219 5.32 -15.05 -14.89
CA ALA A 219 4.77 -14.61 -13.62
C ALA A 219 5.82 -14.67 -12.49
N MET A 220 6.65 -15.72 -12.45
CA MET A 220 7.74 -15.83 -11.48
C MET A 220 8.78 -14.73 -11.63
N LYS A 221 9.13 -14.36 -12.88
CA LYS A 221 10.02 -13.23 -13.15
C LYS A 221 9.46 -11.93 -12.59
N SER A 222 8.17 -11.66 -12.83
CA SER A 222 7.50 -10.47 -12.30
C SER A 222 7.49 -10.48 -10.76
N LEU A 223 7.14 -11.60 -10.15
CA LEU A 223 7.14 -11.75 -8.69
C LEU A 223 8.52 -11.52 -8.07
N HIS A 224 9.57 -12.10 -8.67
CA HIS A 224 10.94 -11.95 -8.22
C HIS A 224 11.37 -10.47 -8.25
N LEU A 225 11.10 -9.75 -9.34
CA LEU A 225 11.39 -8.32 -9.46
C LEU A 225 10.61 -7.50 -8.41
N ILE A 226 9.32 -7.77 -8.25
CA ILE A 226 8.48 -7.06 -7.29
C ILE A 226 9.03 -7.23 -5.88
N LEU A 227 9.29 -8.42 -5.40
CA LEU A 227 9.70 -8.63 -4.00
C LEU A 227 11.12 -8.13 -3.70
N HIS A 228 12.01 -8.07 -4.69
CA HIS A 228 13.32 -7.45 -4.52
C HIS A 228 13.27 -5.91 -4.49
N HIS A 229 12.25 -5.31 -5.11
CA HIS A 229 12.16 -3.86 -5.30
C HIS A 229 10.84 -3.26 -4.80
N PHE A 230 10.09 -4.00 -3.98
CA PHE A 230 8.78 -3.57 -3.53
C PHE A 230 8.83 -2.20 -2.84
N GLN A 231 8.02 -1.30 -3.34
CA GLN A 231 7.84 0.03 -2.78
C GLN A 231 6.34 0.33 -2.68
N MET A 232 5.94 0.81 -1.52
CA MET A 232 4.58 1.32 -1.36
C MET A 232 4.45 2.69 -2.03
N PRO A 233 3.30 2.99 -2.62
CA PRO A 233 2.98 4.33 -3.03
C PRO A 233 3.19 5.31 -1.88
N GLY A 234 3.60 6.55 -2.19
CA GLY A 234 3.94 7.54 -1.18
C GLY A 234 5.37 7.48 -0.64
N PHE A 235 6.22 6.54 -1.10
CA PHE A 235 7.66 6.55 -0.75
C PHE A 235 8.38 7.85 -1.20
N GLN A 236 7.80 8.59 -2.14
CA GLN A 236 8.30 9.86 -2.66
C GLN A 236 7.92 11.07 -1.78
N VAL A 237 7.08 10.85 -0.75
CA VAL A 237 6.71 11.89 0.21
C VAL A 237 7.96 12.44 0.91
N PRO A 238 8.10 13.75 1.07
CA PRO A 238 9.19 14.33 1.84
C PRO A 238 9.33 13.69 3.21
N GLU A 239 10.57 13.37 3.59
CA GLU A 239 10.88 12.68 4.83
C GLU A 239 10.23 11.28 5.00
N PHE A 240 9.84 10.61 3.89
CA PHE A 240 9.17 9.31 3.93
C PHE A 240 9.85 8.31 4.87
N ARG A 241 11.19 8.17 4.79
CA ARG A 241 11.93 7.23 5.66
C ARG A 241 11.72 7.52 7.15
N ARG A 242 11.68 8.79 7.51
CA ARG A 242 11.42 9.22 8.91
C ARG A 242 9.98 8.89 9.32
N LYS A 243 9.02 9.18 8.44
CA LYS A 243 7.60 8.88 8.66
C LYS A 243 7.35 7.37 8.76
N ALA A 244 7.95 6.59 7.86
CA ALA A 244 7.86 5.12 7.88
C ALA A 244 8.41 4.51 9.17
N VAL A 245 9.53 5.04 9.70
CA VAL A 245 10.08 4.61 11.00
C VAL A 245 9.12 4.96 12.15
N ALA A 246 8.52 6.15 12.15
CA ALA A 246 7.54 6.53 13.17
C ALA A 246 6.30 5.62 13.14
N ILE A 247 5.79 5.31 11.95
CA ILE A 247 4.68 4.36 11.72
C ILE A 247 5.05 2.96 12.23
N ALA A 248 6.27 2.49 11.93
CA ALA A 248 6.73 1.16 12.31
C ALA A 248 6.95 1.01 13.83
N VAL A 249 7.58 2.00 14.46
CA VAL A 249 7.78 2.02 15.92
C VAL A 249 6.43 2.17 16.63
N GLY A 250 5.51 2.96 16.06
CA GLY A 250 4.14 3.10 16.55
C GLY A 250 3.26 1.85 16.39
N GLY A 251 3.75 0.80 15.75
CA GLY A 251 3.05 -0.48 15.60
C GLY A 251 1.90 -0.46 14.59
N VAL A 252 1.87 0.55 13.69
CA VAL A 252 0.83 0.64 12.65
C VAL A 252 1.19 -0.25 11.46
N TYR A 253 2.42 -0.12 10.96
CA TYR A 253 2.93 -0.95 9.87
C TYR A 253 4.46 -1.05 9.95
N ASP A 254 5.00 -2.25 10.02
CA ASP A 254 6.42 -2.51 10.16
C ASP A 254 6.87 -3.69 9.28
N PRO A 255 8.19 -3.97 9.18
CA PRO A 255 8.69 -5.08 8.34
C PRO A 255 8.12 -6.45 8.72
N ARG A 256 7.85 -6.71 10.00
CA ARG A 256 7.29 -7.99 10.44
C ARG A 256 5.84 -8.13 9.95
N ILE A 257 5.03 -7.10 10.12
CA ILE A 257 3.66 -7.05 9.59
C ILE A 257 3.67 -7.24 8.08
N HIS A 258 4.60 -6.57 7.36
CA HIS A 258 4.70 -6.74 5.91
C HIS A 258 5.04 -8.18 5.51
N LEU A 259 6.00 -8.80 6.17
CA LEU A 259 6.38 -10.20 5.88
C LEU A 259 5.25 -11.18 6.21
N ASP A 260 4.71 -11.12 7.43
CA ASP A 260 3.81 -12.15 7.96
C ASP A 260 2.38 -11.99 7.47
N GLU A 261 1.91 -10.74 7.26
CA GLU A 261 0.51 -10.45 6.91
C GLU A 261 0.32 -10.11 5.42
N VAL A 262 1.40 -9.78 4.69
CA VAL A 262 1.33 -9.45 3.26
C VAL A 262 2.07 -10.47 2.40
N VAL A 263 3.38 -10.57 2.55
CA VAL A 263 4.22 -11.38 1.66
C VAL A 263 3.88 -12.87 1.77
N MET A 264 3.97 -13.42 2.98
CA MET A 264 3.79 -14.85 3.19
C MET A 264 2.39 -15.38 2.85
N PRO A 265 1.28 -14.68 3.20
CA PRO A 265 -0.06 -15.13 2.80
C PRO A 265 -0.28 -15.19 1.29
N VAL A 266 0.27 -14.23 0.54
CA VAL A 266 0.16 -14.19 -0.92
C VAL A 266 0.99 -15.31 -1.56
N LEU A 267 2.26 -15.48 -1.15
CA LEU A 267 3.13 -16.57 -1.64
C LEU A 267 2.53 -17.94 -1.35
N LYS A 268 1.95 -18.13 -0.16
CA LYS A 268 1.27 -19.36 0.23
C LYS A 268 0.01 -19.60 -0.61
N LYS A 269 -0.79 -18.57 -0.86
CA LYS A 269 -2.00 -18.69 -1.69
C LYS A 269 -1.67 -19.16 -3.11
N TRP A 270 -0.60 -18.64 -3.69
CA TRP A 270 -0.13 -19.03 -5.02
C TRP A 270 0.73 -20.31 -4.99
N ARG A 271 1.00 -20.87 -3.82
CA ARG A 271 1.81 -22.09 -3.61
C ARG A 271 3.19 -22.00 -4.28
N ILE A 272 3.83 -20.83 -4.23
CA ILE A 272 5.04 -20.51 -5.00
C ILE A 272 6.16 -21.53 -4.78
N PHE A 273 6.37 -21.98 -3.55
CA PHE A 273 7.43 -22.95 -3.20
C PHE A 273 7.01 -24.43 -3.38
N GLU A 274 5.74 -24.68 -3.69
CA GLU A 274 5.17 -26.00 -3.89
C GLU A 274 4.91 -26.31 -5.38
N ARG A 275 5.04 -25.28 -6.24
CA ARG A 275 4.83 -25.42 -7.69
C ARG A 275 5.99 -26.17 -8.35
N GLU A 276 5.65 -27.13 -9.21
CA GLU A 276 6.60 -27.96 -9.97
C GLU A 276 6.73 -27.51 -11.44
N ASP A 277 5.94 -26.53 -11.86
CA ASP A 277 5.85 -26.05 -13.24
C ASP A 277 6.87 -24.93 -13.59
N PHE A 278 7.62 -24.43 -12.61
CA PHE A 278 8.73 -23.53 -12.87
C PHE A 278 9.92 -24.29 -13.49
N THR A 279 10.48 -23.76 -14.58
CA THR A 279 11.60 -24.35 -15.31
C THR A 279 12.69 -23.33 -15.59
N GLY A 280 13.92 -23.76 -15.80
CA GLY A 280 15.03 -22.89 -16.20
C GLY A 280 15.23 -21.71 -15.25
N GLU A 281 15.12 -20.46 -15.77
CA GLU A 281 15.26 -19.25 -14.97
C GLU A 281 14.15 -19.09 -13.94
N GLY A 282 12.91 -19.49 -14.24
CA GLY A 282 11.82 -19.41 -13.28
C GLY A 282 12.08 -20.27 -12.02
N ALA A 283 12.62 -21.49 -12.20
CA ALA A 283 13.00 -22.32 -11.04
C ALA A 283 14.14 -21.68 -10.23
N LYS A 284 15.14 -21.09 -10.90
CA LYS A 284 16.23 -20.36 -10.22
C LYS A 284 15.70 -19.15 -9.43
N MET A 285 14.81 -18.35 -10.03
CA MET A 285 14.19 -17.20 -9.37
C MET A 285 13.35 -17.60 -8.15
N ARG A 286 12.63 -18.71 -8.21
CA ARG A 286 11.94 -19.28 -7.05
C ARG A 286 12.91 -19.61 -5.91
N ASP A 287 14.05 -20.21 -6.21
CA ASP A 287 15.05 -20.56 -5.19
C ASP A 287 15.72 -19.31 -4.60
N GLU A 288 16.01 -18.30 -5.44
CA GLU A 288 16.48 -16.99 -4.97
C GLU A 288 15.45 -16.29 -4.09
N LEU A 289 14.16 -16.39 -4.43
CA LEU A 289 13.07 -15.85 -3.60
C LEU A 289 13.00 -16.54 -2.23
N ALA A 290 13.25 -17.86 -2.16
CA ALA A 290 13.30 -18.57 -0.88
C ALA A 290 14.45 -18.07 0.01
N VAL A 291 15.56 -17.63 -0.58
CA VAL A 291 16.67 -16.97 0.13
C VAL A 291 16.25 -15.58 0.60
N LEU A 292 15.63 -14.79 -0.28
CA LEU A 292 15.14 -13.45 0.05
C LEU A 292 14.17 -13.47 1.25
N VAL A 293 13.23 -14.41 1.28
CA VAL A 293 12.28 -14.54 2.41
C VAL A 293 13.01 -14.76 3.73
N LYS A 294 14.04 -15.62 3.76
CA LYS A 294 14.86 -15.83 4.97
C LYS A 294 15.63 -14.56 5.36
N GLU A 295 16.14 -13.81 4.38
CA GLU A 295 16.82 -12.54 4.65
C GLU A 295 15.86 -11.49 5.21
N LEU A 296 14.63 -11.43 4.70
CA LEU A 296 13.58 -10.55 5.22
C LEU A 296 13.22 -10.92 6.67
N GLU A 297 13.11 -12.21 6.98
CA GLU A 297 12.85 -12.70 8.34
C GLU A 297 13.95 -12.23 9.31
N LEU A 298 15.21 -12.42 8.94
CA LEU A 298 16.35 -11.95 9.73
C LEU A 298 16.37 -10.41 9.89
N ALA A 299 15.92 -9.68 8.88
CA ALA A 299 15.79 -8.22 8.94
C ALA A 299 14.68 -7.79 9.90
N CYS A 300 13.55 -8.52 9.92
CA CYS A 300 12.45 -8.31 10.86
C CYS A 300 12.91 -8.52 12.29
N ASP A 301 13.61 -9.62 12.60
CA ASP A 301 14.16 -9.89 13.94
C ASP A 301 15.08 -8.78 14.41
N LYS A 302 15.97 -8.28 13.55
CA LYS A 302 16.86 -7.16 13.86
C LYS A 302 16.08 -5.87 14.13
N PHE A 303 15.03 -5.62 13.38
CA PHE A 303 14.16 -4.46 13.59
C PHE A 303 13.45 -4.55 14.93
N GLU A 304 12.88 -5.71 15.29
CA GLU A 304 12.18 -5.92 16.55
C GLU A 304 13.10 -5.69 17.76
N VAL A 305 14.32 -6.25 17.74
CA VAL A 305 15.33 -6.02 18.79
C VAL A 305 15.67 -4.52 18.89
N SER A 306 15.80 -3.82 17.77
CA SER A 306 16.07 -2.38 17.76
C SER A 306 14.91 -1.57 18.34
N LYS A 307 13.67 -1.90 17.94
CA LYS A 307 12.43 -1.29 18.43
C LYS A 307 12.30 -1.46 19.94
N GLN A 308 12.53 -2.68 20.44
CA GLN A 308 12.45 -2.98 21.87
C GLN A 308 13.46 -2.18 22.68
N ARG A 309 14.72 -2.13 22.25
CA ARG A 309 15.77 -1.32 22.91
C ARG A 309 15.42 0.16 22.96
N GLN A 310 14.77 0.67 21.93
CA GLN A 310 14.32 2.04 21.88
C GLN A 310 13.21 2.30 22.90
N LEU A 311 12.17 1.46 22.94
CA LEU A 311 11.07 1.58 23.90
C LEU A 311 11.58 1.52 25.36
N GLU A 312 12.55 0.64 25.65
CA GLU A 312 13.19 0.57 26.96
C GLU A 312 13.98 1.85 27.32
N ARG A 313 14.67 2.43 26.32
CA ARG A 313 15.36 3.72 26.50
C ARG A 313 14.37 4.86 26.77
N GLU A 314 13.27 4.92 26.04
CA GLU A 314 12.20 5.92 26.26
C GLU A 314 11.58 5.79 27.65
N ALA A 315 11.25 4.56 28.05
CA ALA A 315 10.71 4.28 29.38
C ALA A 315 11.68 4.71 30.50
N ARG A 316 12.99 4.49 30.32
CA ARG A 316 14.03 4.85 31.31
C ARG A 316 14.31 6.34 31.37
N THR A 317 14.28 7.04 30.25
CA THR A 317 14.70 8.45 30.16
C THR A 317 13.56 9.45 30.23
N GLY A 318 12.30 8.99 30.08
CA GLY A 318 11.12 9.86 29.94
C GLY A 318 11.11 10.70 28.66
N LYS A 319 12.12 10.53 27.79
CA LYS A 319 12.21 11.26 26.52
C LYS A 319 11.80 10.36 25.39
N LYS A 320 10.72 10.71 24.69
CA LYS A 320 10.40 10.10 23.39
C LYS A 320 11.56 10.36 22.43
N VAL A 321 12.05 9.30 21.78
CA VAL A 321 13.08 9.43 20.76
C VAL A 321 12.49 10.15 19.57
N THR A 322 13.13 11.23 19.14
CA THR A 322 12.67 11.97 17.97
C THR A 322 12.87 11.13 16.71
N ALA A 323 12.04 11.34 15.72
CA ALA A 323 12.14 10.67 14.43
C ALA A 323 13.55 10.83 13.76
N ASN A 324 14.32 11.90 14.11
CA ASN A 324 15.71 12.09 13.67
C ASN A 324 16.70 11.09 14.30
N GLU A 325 16.50 10.70 15.55
CA GLU A 325 17.36 9.70 16.21
C GLU A 325 17.07 8.29 15.69
N LEU A 326 15.80 8.01 15.33
CA LEU A 326 15.38 6.78 14.68
C LEU A 326 16.04 6.60 13.31
N HIS A 327 16.11 7.67 12.52
CA HIS A 327 16.76 7.65 11.21
C HIS A 327 18.24 7.29 11.29
N LYS A 328 18.98 7.77 12.29
CA LYS A 328 20.38 7.43 12.48
C LYS A 328 20.60 5.94 12.78
N THR A 329 19.65 5.30 13.44
CA THR A 329 19.72 3.87 13.79
C THR A 329 19.35 2.99 12.59
N ALA A 330 18.30 3.34 11.85
CA ALA A 330 17.88 2.64 10.63
C ALA A 330 18.90 2.81 9.48
N GLY A 331 19.51 3.99 9.35
CA GLY A 331 20.56 4.25 8.35
C GLY A 331 21.84 3.44 8.57
N LYS A 332 22.19 3.13 9.83
CA LYS A 332 23.32 2.22 10.15
C LYS A 332 23.03 0.77 9.79
N LEU A 333 21.77 0.33 9.85
CA LEU A 333 21.34 -1.01 9.43
C LEU A 333 21.32 -1.17 7.89
N ALA A 334 20.99 -0.10 7.17
CA ALA A 334 21.00 -0.09 5.70
C ALA A 334 22.41 0.07 5.10
N MET A 335 23.35 0.74 5.80
CA MET A 335 24.73 0.94 5.34
C MET A 335 25.67 -0.26 5.58
N SER A 336 25.27 -1.27 6.33
CA SER A 336 26.06 -2.49 6.51
C SER A 336 25.99 -3.46 5.32
N ARG A 337 25.33 -3.04 4.22
CA ARG A 337 25.19 -3.80 2.96
C ARG A 337 25.80 -3.06 1.75
N ARG A 338 27.05 -2.57 1.89
CA ARG A 338 27.91 -2.27 0.75
C ARG A 338 29.13 -3.16 0.79
#